data_ea4fb9ff4ead5c38efcff744f4ed9ef8
#
_entry.id   ea4fb9ff4ead5c38efcff744f4ed9ef8
#
_cell.length_a   1.000
_cell.length_b   1.000
_cell.length_c   1.000
_cell.angle_alpha   90.00
_cell.angle_beta   90.00
_cell.angle_gamma   90.00
#
_symmetry.space_group_name_H-M   'P 1'
#
loop_
_entity.id
_entity.type
_entity.pdbx_description
1 polymer ?
#
loop_
_entity_poly.entity_id
_entity_poly.type
_entity_poly.pdbx_seq_one_letter_code
_entity_poly.pdbx_strand_id
1 'polypeptide(L)'
;LLTDVARLRESWERSRLFVMPIISSSGKAIGLCGFEISSVYFQQRTRNADYKGYPLITAILDKKNDTQYSGQLSSSAWQSDALLNFSKDKDYVYFTSGSNSFIGKMQPLDIGGTEHQIAVLLPSESYNALLAQARWRLALLLSFLLVLSIGSCYFLIKKYVEPIISDLQQLQSNPDAAPQSNLLEINQFFDFLQSKSQ
;
A
#
# COMPACT_ATOMS: atom_id res chain seq x y z
N LEU A 1 3.88 -19.19 30.26
CA LEU A 1 5.13 -18.99 29.56
C LEU A 1 5.08 -19.67 28.20
N LEU A 2 5.42 -18.96 27.16
CA LEU A 2 5.66 -19.54 25.82
C LEU A 2 7.17 -19.70 25.66
N THR A 3 7.61 -20.91 25.29
CA THR A 3 9.04 -21.17 25.09
C THR A 3 9.53 -20.72 23.73
N ASP A 4 10.83 -20.60 23.57
CA ASP A 4 11.46 -20.54 22.25
C ASP A 4 11.14 -21.79 21.43
N VAL A 5 11.30 -21.68 20.11
CA VAL A 5 11.11 -22.83 19.22
C VAL A 5 12.17 -23.87 19.49
N ALA A 6 11.74 -25.05 19.89
CA ALA A 6 12.65 -26.17 20.21
C ALA A 6 12.21 -27.44 19.49
N ARG A 7 13.15 -28.36 19.30
CA ARG A 7 12.86 -29.71 18.85
C ARG A 7 12.71 -30.60 20.08
N LEU A 8 11.54 -31.18 20.26
CA LEU A 8 11.32 -32.17 21.32
C LEU A 8 12.04 -33.48 21.03
N ARG A 9 12.42 -34.18 22.08
CA ARG A 9 13.35 -35.33 22.01
C ARG A 9 12.92 -36.47 21.08
N GLU A 10 11.63 -36.66 20.89
CA GLU A 10 11.06 -37.72 20.06
C GLU A 10 10.29 -37.19 18.85
N SER A 11 10.30 -35.87 18.66
CA SER A 11 9.63 -35.21 17.56
C SER A 11 10.64 -34.76 16.49
N TRP A 12 10.35 -35.01 15.24
CA TRP A 12 11.09 -34.41 14.12
C TRP A 12 10.65 -32.99 13.83
N GLU A 13 9.53 -32.56 14.42
CA GLU A 13 8.98 -31.22 14.26
C GLU A 13 9.57 -30.23 15.26
N ARG A 14 9.57 -28.98 14.87
CA ARG A 14 9.88 -27.86 15.74
C ARG A 14 8.59 -27.31 16.30
N SER A 15 8.57 -27.04 17.59
CA SER A 15 7.38 -26.64 18.32
C SER A 15 7.69 -25.59 19.36
N ARG A 16 6.68 -24.85 19.74
CA ARG A 16 6.70 -24.03 20.93
C ARG A 16 5.85 -24.70 22.02
N LEU A 17 6.30 -24.62 23.24
CA LEU A 17 5.54 -25.11 24.38
C LEU A 17 4.88 -23.92 25.08
N PHE A 18 3.59 -24.02 25.27
CA PHE A 18 2.87 -23.15 26.21
C PHE A 18 2.78 -23.89 27.54
N VAL A 19 3.47 -23.35 28.57
CA VAL A 19 3.66 -24.04 29.84
C VAL A 19 3.15 -23.17 30.98
N MET A 20 2.39 -23.81 31.89
CA MET A 20 1.91 -23.21 33.13
C MET A 20 2.36 -24.05 34.32
N PRO A 21 2.85 -23.44 35.41
CA PRO A 21 3.18 -24.18 36.63
C PRO A 21 1.91 -24.65 37.32
N ILE A 22 1.93 -25.87 37.81
CA ILE A 22 0.94 -26.39 38.75
C ILE A 22 1.40 -26.03 40.15
N ILE A 23 0.64 -25.20 40.84
CA ILE A 23 0.98 -24.68 42.14
C ILE A 23 0.17 -25.41 43.22
N SER A 24 0.85 -25.89 44.24
CA SER A 24 0.23 -26.49 45.44
C SER A 24 -0.52 -25.43 46.24
N SER A 25 -1.41 -25.86 47.14
CA SER A 25 -2.08 -25.00 48.12
C SER A 25 -1.10 -24.23 49.03
N SER A 26 0.12 -24.71 49.16
CA SER A 26 1.21 -24.04 49.90
C SER A 26 1.98 -23.02 49.04
N GLY A 27 1.58 -22.75 47.81
CA GLY A 27 2.29 -21.81 46.91
C GLY A 27 3.53 -22.37 46.24
N LYS A 28 3.86 -23.65 46.44
CA LYS A 28 5.04 -24.27 45.83
C LYS A 28 4.68 -24.90 44.48
N ALA A 29 5.51 -24.66 43.46
CA ALA A 29 5.36 -25.34 42.18
C ALA A 29 5.66 -26.84 42.31
N ILE A 30 4.70 -27.70 41.98
CA ILE A 30 4.78 -29.15 42.08
C ILE A 30 4.88 -29.84 40.72
N GLY A 31 4.66 -29.12 39.65
CA GLY A 31 4.75 -29.65 38.31
C GLY A 31 4.52 -28.57 37.24
N LEU A 32 4.61 -28.98 36.01
CA LEU A 32 4.30 -28.17 34.85
C LEU A 32 3.19 -28.83 34.02
N CYS A 33 2.25 -28.05 33.57
CA CYS A 33 1.23 -28.48 32.59
C CYS A 33 1.30 -27.58 31.39
N GLY A 34 1.12 -28.12 30.21
CA GLY A 34 1.16 -27.30 29.01
C GLY A 34 0.75 -28.07 27.78
N PHE A 35 0.80 -27.38 26.66
CA PHE A 35 0.53 -27.97 25.36
C PHE A 35 1.57 -27.50 24.35
N GLU A 36 1.77 -28.35 23.37
CA GLU A 36 2.68 -28.13 22.25
C GLU A 36 1.95 -27.43 21.12
N ILE A 37 2.57 -26.37 20.60
CA ILE A 37 2.11 -25.69 19.39
C ILE A 37 3.12 -26.05 18.28
N SER A 38 2.74 -27.01 17.46
CA SER A 38 3.52 -27.44 16.30
C SER A 38 3.64 -26.34 15.24
N SER A 39 4.81 -26.22 14.64
CA SER A 39 5.02 -25.31 13.51
C SER A 39 4.09 -25.62 12.33
N VAL A 40 3.82 -26.91 12.10
CA VAL A 40 2.91 -27.36 11.04
C VAL A 40 1.47 -26.95 11.33
N TYR A 41 1.04 -27.10 12.59
CA TYR A 41 -0.30 -26.64 13.00
C TYR A 41 -0.47 -25.13 12.82
N PHE A 42 0.53 -24.35 13.21
CA PHE A 42 0.53 -22.90 13.01
C PHE A 42 0.46 -22.53 11.53
N GLN A 43 1.27 -23.18 10.69
CA GLN A 43 1.25 -22.97 9.25
C GLN A 43 -0.09 -23.32 8.62
N GLN A 44 -0.73 -24.42 9.04
CA GLN A 44 -2.04 -24.82 8.50
C GLN A 44 -3.15 -23.83 8.86
N ARG A 45 -3.14 -23.31 10.09
CA ARG A 45 -4.16 -22.39 10.58
C ARG A 45 -4.06 -20.99 9.99
N THR A 46 -2.86 -20.56 9.65
CA THR A 46 -2.59 -19.19 9.15
C THR A 46 -2.42 -19.14 7.62
N ARG A 47 -2.42 -20.31 6.95
CA ARG A 47 -2.09 -20.43 5.52
C ARG A 47 -3.08 -19.75 4.57
N ASN A 48 -4.31 -19.51 4.99
CA ASN A 48 -5.40 -19.07 4.10
C ASN A 48 -5.66 -17.55 4.15
N ALA A 49 -4.84 -16.80 4.84
CA ALA A 49 -4.98 -15.35 4.80
C ALA A 49 -4.41 -14.83 3.47
N ASP A 50 -5.23 -14.16 2.72
CA ASP A 50 -4.80 -13.44 1.52
C ASP A 50 -5.28 -11.98 1.54
N TYR A 51 -4.59 -11.14 0.81
CA TYR A 51 -5.02 -9.79 0.54
C TYR A 51 -5.06 -9.56 -0.97
N LYS A 52 -6.27 -9.46 -1.51
CA LYS A 52 -6.49 -9.27 -2.97
C LYS A 52 -5.80 -10.34 -3.83
N GLY A 53 -5.81 -11.60 -3.39
CA GLY A 53 -5.15 -12.70 -4.08
C GLY A 53 -3.64 -12.84 -3.85
N TYR A 54 -3.07 -12.01 -2.97
CA TYR A 54 -1.67 -12.13 -2.55
C TYR A 54 -1.58 -12.79 -1.17
N PRO A 55 -0.75 -13.83 -1.02
CA PRO A 55 -0.65 -14.55 0.24
C PRO A 55 -0.06 -13.65 1.34
N LEU A 56 -0.75 -13.58 2.46
CA LEU A 56 -0.25 -12.96 3.67
C LEU A 56 0.52 -13.99 4.50
N ILE A 57 1.61 -13.55 5.08
CA ILE A 57 2.44 -14.36 5.97
C ILE A 57 2.24 -13.85 7.39
N THR A 58 1.71 -14.71 8.26
CA THR A 58 1.63 -14.40 9.68
C THR A 58 2.87 -14.94 10.37
N ALA A 59 3.48 -14.15 11.24
CA ALA A 59 4.67 -14.52 11.98
C ALA A 59 4.51 -14.20 13.45
N ILE A 60 5.00 -15.10 14.33
CA ILE A 60 5.25 -14.80 15.73
C ILE A 60 6.75 -14.58 15.86
N LEU A 61 7.14 -13.40 16.30
CA LEU A 61 8.50 -12.93 16.31
C LEU A 61 8.99 -12.69 17.73
N ASP A 62 10.19 -13.15 17.99
CA ASP A 62 10.92 -12.90 19.25
C ASP A 62 12.05 -11.92 18.99
N LYS A 63 12.11 -10.86 19.75
CA LYS A 63 13.16 -9.86 19.65
C LYS A 63 14.49 -10.46 20.12
N LYS A 64 15.50 -10.48 19.27
CA LYS A 64 16.86 -10.87 19.65
C LYS A 64 17.72 -9.67 20.00
N ASN A 65 17.60 -8.61 19.20
CA ASN A 65 18.20 -7.30 19.45
C ASN A 65 17.37 -6.21 18.76
N ASP A 66 17.83 -4.96 18.75
CA ASP A 66 17.06 -3.84 18.20
C ASP A 66 16.86 -3.90 16.68
N THR A 67 17.65 -4.68 15.97
CA THR A 67 17.63 -4.79 14.52
C THR A 67 17.27 -6.19 14.00
N GLN A 68 17.13 -7.17 14.92
CA GLN A 68 16.92 -8.56 14.52
C GLN A 68 15.82 -9.23 15.33
N TYR A 69 15.00 -9.94 14.60
CA TYR A 69 13.97 -10.81 15.16
C TYR A 69 14.19 -12.25 14.69
N SER A 70 13.88 -13.20 15.54
CA SER A 70 13.74 -14.59 15.14
C SER A 70 12.28 -14.98 15.26
N GLY A 71 11.78 -15.84 14.39
CA GLY A 71 10.38 -16.20 14.52
C GLY A 71 9.91 -17.30 13.62
N GLN A 72 8.69 -17.73 13.90
CA GLN A 72 7.99 -18.75 13.17
C GLN A 72 7.04 -18.11 12.17
N LEU A 73 7.24 -18.44 10.90
CA LEU A 73 6.46 -17.91 9.78
C LEU A 73 5.42 -18.95 9.32
N SER A 74 4.25 -18.47 8.90
CA SER A 74 3.18 -19.34 8.41
C SER A 74 3.40 -19.89 7.01
N SER A 75 4.43 -19.43 6.30
CA SER A 75 4.72 -19.86 4.93
C SER A 75 5.66 -21.08 4.90
N SER A 76 5.30 -22.10 4.13
CA SER A 76 6.13 -23.29 3.89
C SER A 76 7.43 -23.02 3.14
N ALA A 77 7.54 -21.87 2.46
CA ALA A 77 8.76 -21.44 1.78
C ALA A 77 9.86 -20.95 2.73
N TRP A 78 9.57 -20.85 4.03
CA TRP A 78 10.45 -20.27 5.02
C TRP A 78 10.80 -21.29 6.09
N GLN A 79 12.08 -21.40 6.35
CA GLN A 79 12.55 -22.17 7.49
C GLN A 79 12.10 -21.49 8.78
N SER A 80 11.63 -22.28 9.73
CA SER A 80 11.03 -21.85 10.98
C SER A 80 11.90 -20.98 11.90
N ASP A 81 13.16 -20.73 11.54
CA ASP A 81 14.14 -19.97 12.35
C ASP A 81 14.85 -18.91 11.52
N ALA A 82 14.19 -18.31 10.58
CA ALA A 82 14.77 -17.22 9.80
C ALA A 82 15.09 -16.04 10.72
N LEU A 83 16.36 -15.63 10.74
CA LEU A 83 16.74 -14.34 11.28
C LEU A 83 16.27 -13.26 10.32
N LEU A 84 15.38 -12.41 10.82
CA LEU A 84 14.81 -11.30 10.07
C LEU A 84 15.49 -10.01 10.51
N ASN A 85 16.15 -9.33 9.59
CA ASN A 85 16.63 -7.99 9.82
C ASN A 85 15.44 -7.02 9.76
N PHE A 86 15.33 -6.19 10.75
CA PHE A 86 14.20 -5.29 10.98
C PHE A 86 14.57 -3.85 10.66
N SER A 87 13.70 -3.18 9.95
CA SER A 87 13.72 -1.74 9.78
C SER A 87 12.29 -1.20 9.88
N LYS A 88 12.10 -0.06 10.56
CA LYS A 88 10.80 0.57 10.74
C LYS A 88 10.74 1.89 9.99
N ASP A 89 9.70 2.06 9.20
CA ASP A 89 9.37 3.33 8.56
C ASP A 89 7.90 3.69 8.87
N LYS A 90 7.71 4.73 9.72
CA LYS A 90 6.40 5.20 10.19
C LYS A 90 5.55 4.06 10.77
N ASP A 91 4.49 3.66 10.02
CA ASP A 91 3.51 2.66 10.44
C ASP A 91 3.81 1.25 9.93
N TYR A 92 4.83 1.10 9.10
CA TYR A 92 5.19 -0.17 8.48
C TYR A 92 6.54 -0.66 8.96
N VAL A 93 6.67 -1.97 8.96
CA VAL A 93 7.92 -2.66 9.25
C VAL A 93 8.40 -3.40 8.02
N TYR A 94 9.69 -3.36 7.82
CA TYR A 94 10.37 -4.06 6.74
C TYR A 94 11.21 -5.15 7.34
N PHE A 95 11.08 -6.36 6.82
CA PHE A 95 11.91 -7.48 7.21
C PHE A 95 12.67 -8.00 6.01
N THR A 96 13.94 -8.28 6.18
CA THR A 96 14.78 -8.92 5.16
C THR A 96 15.43 -10.16 5.72
N SER A 97 15.44 -11.23 4.92
CA SER A 97 16.13 -12.46 5.21
C SER A 97 16.73 -13.03 3.92
N GLY A 98 18.05 -12.96 3.80
CA GLY A 98 18.72 -13.28 2.55
C GLY A 98 18.22 -12.42 1.39
N SER A 99 17.77 -13.06 0.32
CA SER A 99 17.21 -12.38 -0.87
C SER A 99 15.75 -11.97 -0.74
N ASN A 100 15.07 -12.43 0.30
CA ASN A 100 13.64 -12.19 0.48
C ASN A 100 13.38 -10.97 1.36
N SER A 101 12.44 -10.16 0.95
CA SER A 101 12.02 -8.96 1.68
C SER A 101 10.51 -8.93 1.86
N PHE A 102 10.07 -8.35 2.97
CA PHE A 102 8.66 -8.26 3.35
C PHE A 102 8.36 -6.90 3.90
N ILE A 103 7.12 -6.50 3.71
CA ILE A 103 6.54 -5.32 4.32
C ILE A 103 5.29 -5.72 5.09
N GLY A 104 5.08 -5.15 6.27
CA GLY A 104 3.91 -5.48 7.06
C GLY A 104 3.68 -4.58 8.24
N LYS A 105 2.83 -5.06 9.13
CA LYS A 105 2.57 -4.45 10.45
C LYS A 105 2.88 -5.44 11.55
N MET A 106 3.34 -4.91 12.66
CA MET A 106 3.72 -5.67 13.83
C MET A 106 3.02 -5.10 15.05
N GLN A 107 2.56 -5.97 15.93
CA GLN A 107 1.93 -5.61 17.20
C GLN A 107 2.50 -6.44 18.33
N PRO A 108 2.67 -5.86 19.53
CA PRO A 108 3.06 -6.62 20.69
C PRO A 108 1.98 -7.64 21.07
N LEU A 109 2.40 -8.79 21.48
CA LEU A 109 1.56 -9.90 21.94
C LEU A 109 2.11 -10.41 23.26
N ASP A 110 1.42 -10.16 24.35
CA ASP A 110 1.77 -10.72 25.65
C ASP A 110 1.16 -12.11 25.82
N ILE A 111 2.00 -13.10 25.97
CA ILE A 111 1.57 -14.48 26.24
C ILE A 111 2.23 -14.93 27.55
N GLY A 112 1.45 -14.93 28.63
CA GLY A 112 1.90 -15.44 29.93
C GLY A 112 3.07 -14.68 30.53
N GLY A 113 3.13 -13.35 30.35
CA GLY A 113 4.17 -12.49 30.87
C GLY A 113 5.46 -12.46 30.05
N THR A 114 5.43 -13.04 28.84
CA THR A 114 6.53 -12.97 27.88
C THR A 114 6.10 -12.12 26.69
N GLU A 115 6.88 -11.10 26.39
CA GLU A 115 6.60 -10.16 25.32
C GLU A 115 7.04 -10.75 23.97
N HIS A 116 6.08 -11.08 23.13
CA HIS A 116 6.27 -11.52 21.76
C HIS A 116 5.74 -10.45 20.80
N GLN A 117 6.04 -10.59 19.53
CA GLN A 117 5.49 -9.74 18.51
C GLN A 117 4.74 -10.61 17.49
N ILE A 118 3.51 -10.22 17.15
CA ILE A 118 2.80 -10.80 16.01
C ILE A 118 2.94 -9.87 14.81
N ALA A 119 3.33 -10.40 13.68
CA ALA A 119 3.47 -9.65 12.44
C ALA A 119 2.62 -10.27 11.33
N VAL A 120 2.01 -9.40 10.53
CA VAL A 120 1.38 -9.77 9.27
C VAL A 120 2.17 -9.14 8.16
N LEU A 121 2.74 -9.98 7.32
CA LEU A 121 3.74 -9.64 6.32
C LEU A 121 3.24 -9.95 4.92
N LEU A 122 3.57 -9.10 3.98
CA LEU A 122 3.36 -9.27 2.56
C LEU A 122 4.72 -9.33 1.88
N PRO A 123 4.99 -10.30 0.99
CA PRO A 123 6.21 -10.30 0.18
C PRO A 123 6.35 -8.99 -0.60
N SER A 124 7.55 -8.43 -0.64
CA SER A 124 7.79 -7.14 -1.31
C SER A 124 7.49 -7.19 -2.81
N GLU A 125 7.66 -8.34 -3.44
CA GLU A 125 7.26 -8.54 -4.84
C GLU A 125 5.76 -8.34 -5.04
N SER A 126 4.94 -8.94 -4.17
CA SER A 126 3.48 -8.78 -4.17
C SER A 126 3.07 -7.34 -3.90
N TYR A 127 3.74 -6.67 -2.96
CA TYR A 127 3.52 -5.26 -2.67
C TYR A 127 3.85 -4.36 -3.87
N ASN A 128 4.99 -4.61 -4.52
CA ASN A 128 5.40 -3.87 -5.71
C ASN A 128 4.44 -4.09 -6.89
N ALA A 129 3.92 -5.31 -7.07
CA ALA A 129 2.90 -5.59 -8.08
C ALA A 129 1.61 -4.81 -7.83
N LEU A 130 1.15 -4.74 -6.57
CA LEU A 130 -0.01 -3.91 -6.18
C LEU A 130 0.23 -2.42 -6.46
N LEU A 131 1.41 -1.92 -6.13
CA LEU A 131 1.79 -0.52 -6.40
C LEU A 131 1.87 -0.23 -7.90
N ALA A 132 2.45 -1.14 -8.69
CA ALA A 132 2.52 -1.00 -10.14
C ALA A 132 1.12 -0.92 -10.75
N GLN A 133 0.19 -1.76 -10.31
CA GLN A 133 -1.19 -1.71 -10.76
C GLN A 133 -1.89 -0.39 -10.39
N ALA A 134 -1.66 0.12 -9.18
CA ALA A 134 -2.22 1.40 -8.75
C ALA A 134 -1.62 2.58 -9.55
N ARG A 135 -0.30 2.58 -9.76
CA ARG A 135 0.40 3.60 -10.55
C ARG A 135 -0.09 3.63 -12.00
N TRP A 136 -0.31 2.45 -12.60
CA TRP A 136 -0.82 2.35 -13.97
C TRP A 136 -2.23 2.92 -14.10
N ARG A 137 -3.12 2.62 -13.17
CA ARG A 137 -4.48 3.19 -13.14
C ARG A 137 -4.44 4.71 -13.00
N LEU A 138 -3.57 5.23 -12.13
CA LEU A 138 -3.39 6.68 -11.96
C LEU A 138 -2.85 7.33 -13.25
N ALA A 139 -1.85 6.71 -13.90
CA ALA A 139 -1.29 7.19 -15.15
C ALA A 139 -2.33 7.26 -16.27
N LEU A 140 -3.19 6.24 -16.40
CA LEU A 140 -4.29 6.22 -17.36
C LEU A 140 -5.30 7.35 -17.07
N LEU A 141 -5.66 7.58 -15.82
CA LEU A 141 -6.58 8.64 -15.44
C LEU A 141 -6.00 10.02 -15.77
N LEU A 142 -4.72 10.25 -15.42
CA LEU A 142 -4.05 11.50 -15.74
C LEU A 142 -3.93 11.73 -17.25
N SER A 143 -3.58 10.69 -18.03
CA SER A 143 -3.51 10.81 -19.50
C SER A 143 -4.87 11.12 -20.10
N PHE A 144 -5.94 10.51 -19.61
CA PHE A 144 -7.30 10.82 -20.05
C PHE A 144 -7.68 12.27 -19.77
N LEU A 145 -7.39 12.78 -18.55
CA LEU A 145 -7.64 14.18 -18.20
C LEU A 145 -6.85 15.15 -19.09
N LEU A 146 -5.61 14.80 -19.42
CA LEU A 146 -4.76 15.61 -20.29
C LEU A 146 -5.34 15.68 -21.71
N VAL A 147 -5.74 14.55 -22.28
CA VAL A 147 -6.38 14.51 -23.61
C VAL A 147 -7.66 15.33 -23.62
N LEU A 148 -8.48 15.20 -22.57
CA LEU A 148 -9.74 15.94 -22.45
C LEU A 148 -9.48 17.45 -22.31
N SER A 149 -8.44 17.86 -21.58
CA SER A 149 -8.03 19.26 -21.45
C SER A 149 -7.58 19.84 -22.80
N ILE A 150 -6.71 19.12 -23.54
CA ILE A 150 -6.26 19.55 -24.88
C ILE A 150 -7.44 19.65 -25.85
N GLY A 151 -8.32 18.64 -25.85
CA GLY A 151 -9.51 18.64 -26.68
C GLY A 151 -10.44 19.82 -26.38
N SER A 152 -10.65 20.13 -25.10
CA SER A 152 -11.43 21.27 -24.66
C SER A 152 -10.81 22.60 -25.10
N CYS A 153 -9.51 22.78 -24.91
CA CYS A 153 -8.79 23.97 -25.39
C CYS A 153 -8.90 24.13 -26.91
N TYR A 154 -8.69 23.05 -27.67
CA TYR A 154 -8.83 23.08 -29.12
C TYR A 154 -10.26 23.48 -29.55
N PHE A 155 -11.26 22.92 -28.89
CA PHE A 155 -12.66 23.25 -29.18
C PHE A 155 -12.98 24.74 -28.89
N LEU A 156 -12.47 25.26 -27.72
CA LEU A 156 -12.65 26.66 -27.37
C LEU A 156 -11.96 27.59 -28.35
N ILE A 157 -10.74 27.29 -28.78
CA ILE A 157 -10.01 28.09 -29.77
C ILE A 157 -10.78 28.14 -31.07
N LYS A 158 -11.20 26.96 -31.57
CA LYS A 158 -11.90 26.86 -32.85
C LYS A 158 -13.28 27.56 -32.84
N LYS A 159 -13.99 27.45 -31.72
CA LYS A 159 -15.36 28.00 -31.61
C LYS A 159 -15.39 29.51 -31.30
N TYR A 160 -14.42 30.01 -30.53
CA TYR A 160 -14.48 31.39 -30.06
C TYR A 160 -13.30 32.25 -30.56
N VAL A 161 -12.11 31.74 -30.65
CA VAL A 161 -10.92 32.54 -30.99
C VAL A 161 -10.76 32.71 -32.50
N GLU A 162 -10.92 31.65 -33.30
CA GLU A 162 -10.81 31.74 -34.76
C GLU A 162 -11.80 32.73 -35.37
N PRO A 163 -13.12 32.72 -35.03
CA PRO A 163 -14.05 33.69 -35.54
C PRO A 163 -13.66 35.13 -35.20
N ILE A 164 -13.23 35.39 -33.96
CA ILE A 164 -12.82 36.72 -33.54
C ILE A 164 -11.61 37.22 -34.37
N ILE A 165 -10.61 36.36 -34.58
CA ILE A 165 -9.45 36.70 -35.40
C ILE A 165 -9.84 36.98 -36.81
N SER A 166 -10.73 36.16 -37.38
CA SER A 166 -11.23 36.34 -38.75
C SER A 166 -11.98 37.68 -38.93
N ASP A 167 -12.87 38.00 -37.96
CA ASP A 167 -13.63 39.25 -37.97
C ASP A 167 -12.69 40.47 -37.80
N LEU A 168 -11.65 40.38 -36.98
CA LEU A 168 -10.63 41.44 -36.87
C LEU A 168 -9.80 41.63 -38.14
N GLN A 169 -9.43 40.54 -38.83
CA GLN A 169 -8.72 40.62 -40.10
C GLN A 169 -9.58 41.22 -41.19
N GLN A 170 -10.88 40.93 -41.20
CA GLN A 170 -11.83 41.49 -42.16
C GLN A 170 -12.01 42.99 -41.96
N LEU A 171 -12.07 43.48 -40.71
CA LEU A 171 -12.06 44.89 -40.37
C LEU A 171 -10.80 45.61 -40.82
N GLN A 172 -9.65 44.99 -40.69
CA GLN A 172 -8.38 45.54 -41.08
C GLN A 172 -8.28 45.70 -42.61
N SER A 173 -8.91 44.79 -43.37
CA SER A 173 -8.93 44.80 -44.85
C SER A 173 -10.00 45.70 -45.44
N ASN A 174 -11.16 45.89 -44.78
CA ASN A 174 -12.30 46.68 -45.20
C ASN A 174 -12.97 47.40 -43.99
N PRO A 175 -12.51 48.62 -43.64
CA PRO A 175 -13.01 49.34 -42.47
C PRO A 175 -14.51 49.71 -42.53
N ASP A 176 -15.12 49.75 -43.69
CA ASP A 176 -16.54 50.08 -43.89
C ASP A 176 -17.47 48.85 -43.78
N ALA A 177 -16.94 47.64 -43.70
CA ALA A 177 -17.74 46.43 -43.59
C ALA A 177 -17.84 46.06 -42.08
N ALA A 178 -18.93 46.37 -41.41
CA ALA A 178 -19.17 45.90 -40.05
C ALA A 178 -19.35 44.39 -40.02
N PRO A 179 -18.41 43.59 -39.46
CA PRO A 179 -18.58 42.17 -39.34
C PRO A 179 -19.67 41.82 -38.35
N GLN A 180 -20.58 40.93 -38.74
CA GLN A 180 -21.58 40.38 -37.80
C GLN A 180 -20.96 39.21 -37.07
N SER A 181 -20.46 39.45 -35.89
CA SER A 181 -20.00 38.39 -35.00
C SER A 181 -21.19 37.68 -34.34
N ASN A 182 -21.06 36.37 -34.12
CA ASN A 182 -22.04 35.59 -33.35
C ASN A 182 -22.00 35.89 -31.82
N LEU A 183 -21.11 36.78 -31.35
CA LEU A 183 -20.99 37.17 -29.98
C LEU A 183 -21.52 38.59 -29.80
N LEU A 184 -22.54 38.73 -28.96
CA LEU A 184 -23.27 39.97 -28.74
C LEU A 184 -22.35 41.09 -28.20
N GLU A 185 -21.41 40.75 -27.32
CA GLU A 185 -20.43 41.67 -26.75
C GLU A 185 -19.46 42.23 -27.81
N ILE A 186 -19.11 41.41 -28.82
CA ILE A 186 -18.22 41.81 -29.88
C ILE A 186 -18.95 42.78 -30.83
N ASN A 187 -20.21 42.52 -31.14
CA ASN A 187 -21.04 43.43 -31.94
C ASN A 187 -21.20 44.80 -31.24
N GLN A 188 -21.44 44.80 -29.92
CA GLN A 188 -21.51 46.03 -29.15
C GLN A 188 -20.20 46.83 -29.13
N PHE A 189 -19.08 46.12 -29.10
CA PHE A 189 -17.75 46.75 -29.17
C PHE A 189 -17.49 47.37 -30.55
N PHE A 190 -17.90 46.71 -31.60
CA PHE A 190 -17.81 47.25 -32.98
C PHE A 190 -18.69 48.45 -33.20
N ASP A 191 -19.95 48.43 -32.72
CA ASP A 191 -20.86 49.55 -32.77
C ASP A 191 -20.29 50.78 -32.03
N PHE A 192 -19.65 50.53 -30.89
CA PHE A 192 -18.97 51.57 -30.13
C PHE A 192 -17.79 52.21 -30.91
N LEU A 193 -16.96 51.38 -31.55
CA LEU A 193 -15.83 51.87 -32.34
C LEU A 193 -16.30 52.66 -33.56
N GLN A 194 -17.37 52.24 -34.25
CA GLN A 194 -17.94 52.91 -35.41
C GLN A 194 -18.56 54.27 -35.02
N SER A 195 -19.20 54.36 -33.85
CA SER A 195 -19.76 55.59 -33.32
C SER A 195 -18.71 56.66 -32.94
N LYS A 196 -17.44 56.26 -32.71
CA LYS A 196 -16.33 57.17 -32.42
C LYS A 196 -15.55 57.62 -33.64
N SER A 197 -15.71 56.98 -34.77
CA SER A 197 -15.02 57.34 -36.00
C SER A 197 -15.76 58.31 -36.93
N GLN A 198 -16.97 58.70 -36.54
CA GLN A 198 -17.73 59.84 -37.11
C GLN A 198 -17.51 61.07 -36.26
#